data_584522dbd59bbeb0de0603ab966e69e0
#
_entry.id   584522dbd59bbeb0de0603ab966e69e0
#
_cell.length_a   1.000
_cell.length_b   1.000
_cell.length_c   1.000
_cell.angle_alpha   90.00
_cell.angle_beta   90.00
_cell.angle_gamma   90.00
#
_symmetry.space_group_name_H-M   'P 1'
#
loop_
_entity.id
_entity.type
_entity.pdbx_description
1 polymer ?
#
loop_
_entity_poly.entity_id
_entity_poly.type
_entity_poly.pdbx_seq_one_letter_code
_entity_poly.pdbx_strand_id
1 'polypeptide(L)'
;MNRLTLTASALVACTALFATTACGGQAEAGPNQDAADNAEDAPEQTAEATDGAGGPADIDVSDVEGATLHTSEGDIELVLLTEEAPLTVANFVGLAEGAGVPNPETGNEAFYDGLIFHRVIDDFMIQGGDPLGTGRGGPGYTFEDEIDPEQTFAEPGMLAMANSGPDTNGSQFFITVAPTEHLNGDHTIFGHVANDESQEVVDAIAQVETDPSTARPLDDVVIESVSVQRG
;
A
#
# COMPACT_ATOMS: atom_id res chain seq x y z
N MET A 1 -48.86 -35.79 16.83
CA MET A 1 -49.03 -37.23 16.50
C MET A 1 -47.84 -37.63 15.65
N ASN A 2 -47.00 -38.49 16.23
CA ASN A 2 -46.15 -39.52 15.59
C ASN A 2 -45.06 -39.06 14.59
N ARG A 3 -43.83 -39.52 14.57
CA ARG A 3 -43.07 -40.48 15.41
C ARG A 3 -41.59 -40.27 15.16
N LEU A 4 -40.80 -40.45 16.23
CA LEU A 4 -39.37 -40.76 16.20
C LEU A 4 -39.07 -42.00 15.33
N THR A 5 -37.87 -42.00 14.70
CA THR A 5 -37.08 -43.22 14.55
C THR A 5 -35.59 -42.88 14.63
N LEU A 6 -34.98 -43.33 15.73
CA LEU A 6 -33.56 -43.56 15.92
C LEU A 6 -33.17 -44.84 15.19
N THR A 7 -31.98 -44.87 14.56
CA THR A 7 -31.21 -46.12 14.42
C THR A 7 -29.74 -45.84 14.65
N ALA A 8 -29.20 -46.65 15.54
CA ALA A 8 -27.84 -46.63 16.05
C ALA A 8 -26.97 -47.69 15.34
N SER A 9 -25.65 -47.52 15.54
CA SER A 9 -24.54 -48.51 15.63
C SER A 9 -23.97 -49.12 14.35
N ALA A 10 -22.64 -48.97 14.19
CA ALA A 10 -21.75 -50.12 14.32
C ALA A 10 -20.24 -49.65 14.34
N LEU A 11 -19.64 -49.99 15.43
CA LEU A 11 -18.20 -49.97 15.74
C LEU A 11 -17.54 -51.18 15.04
N VAL A 12 -16.38 -50.96 14.37
CA VAL A 12 -15.46 -52.05 14.05
C VAL A 12 -14.06 -51.61 14.39
N ALA A 13 -13.52 -52.18 15.46
CA ALA A 13 -12.10 -52.16 15.84
C ALA A 13 -11.43 -53.32 15.14
N CYS A 14 -10.27 -53.12 14.56
CA CYS A 14 -9.33 -54.19 14.19
C CYS A 14 -7.92 -53.83 14.65
N THR A 15 -7.54 -54.46 15.75
CA THR A 15 -6.19 -54.58 16.27
C THR A 15 -5.43 -55.65 15.48
N ALA A 16 -4.24 -55.37 15.03
CA ALA A 16 -3.24 -56.40 14.75
C ALA A 16 -1.84 -55.95 15.16
N LEU A 17 -1.35 -56.62 16.14
CA LEU A 17 -0.03 -56.57 16.75
C LEU A 17 0.91 -57.54 15.96
N PHE A 18 2.11 -57.11 15.56
CA PHE A 18 3.26 -57.97 15.45
C PHE A 18 4.57 -57.26 15.78
N ALA A 19 5.35 -57.94 16.61
CA ALA A 19 6.55 -57.47 17.26
C ALA A 19 7.83 -57.96 16.58
N THR A 20 8.91 -57.22 16.87
CA THR A 20 10.33 -57.57 17.03
C THR A 20 11.16 -57.94 15.79
N THR A 21 12.31 -57.28 15.58
CA THR A 21 13.61 -57.67 16.10
C THR A 21 14.66 -56.57 15.89
N ALA A 22 15.57 -56.46 16.88
CA ALA A 22 16.67 -55.53 17.04
C ALA A 22 17.88 -55.77 16.12
N CYS A 23 18.64 -54.72 15.79
CA CYS A 23 20.08 -54.62 16.01
C CYS A 23 20.63 -53.24 15.62
N GLY A 24 21.16 -52.50 16.55
CA GLY A 24 22.52 -52.02 16.65
C GLY A 24 22.94 -50.81 15.77
N GLY A 25 23.21 -49.68 16.39
CA GLY A 25 23.97 -48.59 15.81
C GLY A 25 23.67 -47.23 16.48
N GLN A 26 24.45 -46.91 17.52
CA GLN A 26 24.50 -45.56 18.11
C GLN A 26 25.09 -44.58 17.10
N ALA A 27 24.37 -43.48 16.81
CA ALA A 27 24.96 -42.23 16.40
C ALA A 27 24.09 -41.14 16.99
N GLU A 28 24.66 -40.31 17.85
CA GLU A 28 24.06 -39.13 18.42
C GLU A 28 23.73 -38.15 17.31
N ALA A 29 22.47 -37.70 17.24
CA ALA A 29 22.06 -36.56 16.45
C ALA A 29 21.47 -35.54 17.41
N GLY A 30 22.15 -34.41 17.53
CA GLY A 30 21.68 -33.21 18.20
C GLY A 30 20.41 -32.63 17.56
N PRO A 31 19.71 -31.72 18.20
CA PRO A 31 18.43 -31.22 17.73
C PRO A 31 18.58 -30.43 16.43
N ASN A 32 17.82 -30.84 15.41
CA ASN A 32 17.64 -30.11 14.16
C ASN A 32 17.05 -28.74 14.42
N GLN A 33 17.87 -27.71 14.28
CA GLN A 33 17.49 -26.33 14.04
C GLN A 33 17.47 -26.12 12.51
N ASP A 34 16.38 -26.49 11.86
CA ASP A 34 16.16 -26.19 10.44
C ASP A 34 14.68 -25.89 10.24
N ALA A 35 14.26 -24.71 10.68
CA ALA A 35 13.00 -24.09 10.31
C ALA A 35 13.08 -22.56 10.47
N ALA A 36 14.17 -21.96 9.93
CA ALA A 36 14.27 -20.51 9.80
C ALA A 36 15.33 -20.19 8.74
N ASP A 37 15.03 -20.47 7.48
CA ASP A 37 15.83 -19.95 6.35
C ASP A 37 15.05 -20.18 5.05
N ASN A 38 14.07 -19.34 4.81
CA ASN A 38 13.48 -19.12 3.49
C ASN A 38 12.85 -17.72 3.43
N ALA A 39 13.60 -16.73 3.88
CA ALA A 39 13.30 -15.31 3.66
C ALA A 39 14.49 -14.60 3.00
N GLU A 40 15.16 -15.27 2.06
CA GLU A 40 16.24 -14.69 1.26
C GLU A 40 16.07 -15.20 -0.17
N ASP A 41 15.32 -14.48 -0.97
CA ASP A 41 15.55 -14.24 -2.39
C ASP A 41 14.49 -13.27 -2.95
N ALA A 42 14.39 -12.07 -2.37
CA ALA A 42 13.92 -10.94 -3.13
C ALA A 42 15.18 -10.34 -3.78
N PRO A 43 15.22 -10.15 -5.11
CA PRO A 43 16.34 -9.46 -5.72
C PRO A 43 16.36 -8.04 -5.17
N GLU A 44 17.40 -7.75 -4.41
CA GLU A 44 17.83 -6.42 -4.03
C GLU A 44 18.04 -5.62 -5.32
N GLN A 45 17.02 -4.86 -5.73
CA GLN A 45 17.20 -3.83 -6.74
C GLN A 45 17.96 -2.70 -6.06
N THR A 46 19.29 -2.77 -6.16
CA THR A 46 20.11 -1.57 -6.04
C THR A 46 19.63 -0.62 -7.13
N ALA A 47 18.77 0.33 -6.75
CA ALA A 47 18.55 1.53 -7.53
C ALA A 47 19.90 2.26 -7.54
N GLU A 48 20.70 2.03 -8.59
CA GLU A 48 21.76 2.95 -8.93
C GLU A 48 21.07 4.29 -9.20
N ALA A 49 21.27 5.23 -8.28
CA ALA A 49 20.93 6.62 -8.49
C ALA A 49 21.61 7.07 -9.79
N THR A 50 20.88 7.07 -10.88
CA THR A 50 21.32 7.65 -12.13
C THR A 50 21.29 9.16 -11.92
N ASP A 51 22.46 9.71 -11.66
CA ASP A 51 22.72 11.15 -11.68
C ASP A 51 22.34 11.68 -13.09
N GLY A 52 21.10 12.20 -13.20
CA GLY A 52 20.70 12.83 -14.45
C GLY A 52 19.24 12.80 -14.90
N ALA A 53 18.29 12.30 -14.11
CA ALA A 53 16.88 12.40 -14.49
C ALA A 53 15.97 12.57 -13.27
N GLY A 54 15.64 13.83 -12.92
CA GLY A 54 14.48 14.18 -12.14
C GLY A 54 14.50 13.65 -10.71
N GLY A 55 14.68 14.52 -9.77
CA GLY A 55 14.23 14.39 -8.39
C GLY A 55 12.85 15.01 -8.25
N PRO A 56 12.32 15.13 -7.05
CA PRO A 56 11.17 15.98 -6.76
C PRO A 56 11.35 17.33 -7.42
N ALA A 57 10.33 17.82 -8.10
CA ALA A 57 10.42 19.09 -8.82
C ALA A 57 10.74 20.23 -7.83
N ASP A 58 11.63 21.14 -8.22
CA ASP A 58 11.86 22.37 -7.48
C ASP A 58 10.69 23.33 -7.75
N ILE A 59 9.57 23.06 -7.08
CA ILE A 59 8.30 23.77 -7.24
C ILE A 59 8.02 24.54 -5.95
N ASP A 60 7.66 25.81 -6.10
CA ASP A 60 7.12 26.60 -4.98
C ASP A 60 5.70 26.09 -4.65
N VAL A 61 5.54 25.57 -3.45
CA VAL A 61 4.26 25.07 -2.92
C VAL A 61 3.71 25.96 -1.80
N SER A 62 4.29 27.14 -1.60
CA SER A 62 3.90 28.06 -0.51
C SER A 62 2.46 28.61 -0.65
N ASP A 63 1.88 28.54 -1.84
CA ASP A 63 0.51 28.90 -2.15
C ASP A 63 -0.43 27.68 -2.31
N VAL A 64 0.08 26.47 -2.14
CA VAL A 64 -0.72 25.25 -2.27
C VAL A 64 -1.49 25.00 -0.97
N GLU A 65 -2.82 24.87 -1.08
CA GLU A 65 -3.70 24.58 0.04
C GLU A 65 -4.19 23.12 0.00
N GLY A 66 -4.35 22.54 -1.19
CA GLY A 66 -4.88 21.19 -1.33
C GLY A 66 -4.84 20.65 -2.74
N ALA A 67 -5.43 19.48 -2.91
CA ALA A 67 -5.63 18.84 -4.20
C ALA A 67 -6.96 18.10 -4.22
N THR A 68 -7.50 17.87 -5.43
CA THR A 68 -8.62 16.95 -5.63
C THR A 68 -8.18 15.81 -6.53
N LEU A 69 -8.30 14.58 -6.05
CA LEU A 69 -8.23 13.38 -6.89
C LEU A 69 -9.61 13.19 -7.52
N HIS A 70 -9.72 13.37 -8.83
CA HIS A 70 -10.91 13.01 -9.58
C HIS A 70 -10.83 11.52 -9.89
N THR A 71 -11.74 10.72 -9.33
CA THR A 71 -11.72 9.27 -9.49
C THR A 71 -12.99 8.76 -10.15
N SER A 72 -12.94 7.54 -10.68
CA SER A 72 -14.13 6.86 -11.23
C SER A 72 -15.26 6.63 -10.21
N GLU A 73 -14.95 6.70 -8.90
CA GLU A 73 -15.89 6.52 -7.80
C GLU A 73 -16.36 7.86 -7.18
N GLY A 74 -15.73 8.98 -7.58
CA GLY A 74 -16.02 10.33 -7.09
C GLY A 74 -14.78 11.14 -6.78
N ASP A 75 -14.99 12.37 -6.35
CA ASP A 75 -13.91 13.29 -6.04
C ASP A 75 -13.45 13.11 -4.59
N ILE A 76 -12.13 13.12 -4.37
CA ILE A 76 -11.50 13.11 -3.05
C ILE A 76 -10.75 14.43 -2.89
N GLU A 77 -11.28 15.33 -2.10
CA GLU A 77 -10.61 16.57 -1.73
C GLU A 77 -9.60 16.32 -0.60
N LEU A 78 -8.41 16.87 -0.75
CA LEU A 78 -7.27 16.69 0.14
C LEU A 78 -6.76 18.05 0.61
N VAL A 79 -6.45 18.18 1.88
CA VAL A 79 -5.60 19.24 2.43
C VAL A 79 -4.15 18.75 2.36
N LEU A 80 -3.23 19.59 1.87
CA LEU A 80 -1.81 19.26 1.79
C LEU A 80 -1.01 20.00 2.86
N LEU A 81 -0.07 19.30 3.50
CA LEU A 81 0.71 19.76 4.64
C LEU A 81 2.06 20.34 4.14
N THR A 82 2.00 21.54 3.58
CA THR A 82 3.16 22.20 2.93
C THR A 82 4.25 22.65 3.91
N GLU A 83 3.91 22.83 5.21
CA GLU A 83 4.88 23.22 6.23
C GLU A 83 5.58 22.01 6.83
N GLU A 84 4.86 20.88 6.99
CA GLU A 84 5.35 19.65 7.62
C GLU A 84 6.09 18.74 6.66
N ALA A 85 5.68 18.70 5.38
CA ALA A 85 6.27 17.83 4.36
C ALA A 85 6.45 18.56 3.01
N PRO A 86 7.22 19.67 2.96
CA PRO A 86 7.33 20.52 1.78
C PRO A 86 7.91 19.82 0.55
N LEU A 87 8.90 18.95 0.71
CA LEU A 87 9.51 18.19 -0.40
C LEU A 87 8.52 17.17 -0.98
N THR A 88 7.79 16.48 -0.11
CA THR A 88 6.79 15.48 -0.49
C THR A 88 5.61 16.12 -1.21
N VAL A 89 5.13 17.26 -0.70
CA VAL A 89 4.07 18.03 -1.37
C VAL A 89 4.56 18.55 -2.73
N ALA A 90 5.79 19.09 -2.82
CA ALA A 90 6.36 19.53 -4.09
C ALA A 90 6.50 18.38 -5.09
N ASN A 91 6.90 17.20 -4.64
CA ASN A 91 6.93 15.99 -5.45
C ASN A 91 5.53 15.61 -5.98
N PHE A 92 4.54 15.51 -5.09
CA PHE A 92 3.17 15.16 -5.44
C PHE A 92 2.56 16.17 -6.43
N VAL A 93 2.67 17.47 -6.13
CA VAL A 93 2.16 18.55 -6.97
C VAL A 93 2.87 18.57 -8.32
N GLY A 94 4.20 18.42 -8.33
CA GLY A 94 4.99 18.39 -9.56
C GLY A 94 4.61 17.24 -10.49
N LEU A 95 4.37 16.06 -9.93
CA LEU A 95 3.89 14.90 -10.68
C LEU A 95 2.45 15.13 -11.19
N ALA A 96 1.58 15.71 -10.36
CA ALA A 96 0.18 15.98 -10.71
C ALA A 96 0.04 17.02 -11.84
N GLU A 97 0.80 18.11 -11.79
CA GLU A 97 0.73 19.21 -12.77
C GLU A 97 1.65 19.01 -13.99
N GLY A 98 2.41 17.90 -14.04
CA GLY A 98 3.31 17.64 -15.17
C GLY A 98 4.58 18.49 -15.18
N ALA A 99 4.93 19.09 -14.04
CA ALA A 99 6.17 19.84 -13.86
C ALA A 99 7.35 18.94 -13.42
N GLY A 100 7.03 17.70 -12.99
CA GLY A 100 7.99 16.67 -12.66
C GLY A 100 8.40 15.80 -13.86
N VAL A 101 8.76 14.55 -13.59
CA VAL A 101 8.99 13.58 -14.68
C VAL A 101 7.66 13.09 -15.25
N PRO A 102 7.57 12.83 -16.56
CA PRO A 102 6.39 12.23 -17.14
C PRO A 102 6.23 10.78 -16.65
N ASN A 103 4.99 10.29 -16.70
CA ASN A 103 4.69 8.90 -16.40
C ASN A 103 5.47 7.97 -17.38
N PRO A 104 6.33 7.06 -16.88
CA PRO A 104 7.21 6.26 -17.73
C PRO A 104 6.46 5.24 -18.60
N GLU A 105 5.23 4.86 -18.22
CA GLU A 105 4.44 3.87 -18.97
C GLU A 105 3.56 4.51 -20.04
N THR A 106 2.97 5.67 -19.73
CA THR A 106 2.03 6.34 -20.64
C THR A 106 2.66 7.50 -21.40
N GLY A 107 3.73 8.09 -20.86
CA GLY A 107 4.32 9.33 -21.37
C GLY A 107 3.50 10.58 -21.06
N ASN A 108 2.46 10.47 -20.22
CA ASN A 108 1.66 11.62 -19.78
C ASN A 108 2.51 12.54 -18.91
N GLU A 109 2.43 13.85 -19.15
CA GLU A 109 3.08 14.85 -18.30
C GLU A 109 2.41 14.87 -16.93
N ALA A 110 1.07 14.91 -16.84
CA ALA A 110 0.32 14.68 -15.63
C ALA A 110 0.44 13.20 -15.23
N PHE A 111 1.36 12.93 -14.29
CA PHE A 111 1.84 11.58 -13.95
C PHE A 111 0.73 10.65 -13.46
N TYR A 112 -0.21 11.18 -12.66
CA TYR A 112 -1.24 10.39 -12.02
C TYR A 112 -2.45 10.09 -12.91
N ASP A 113 -2.60 10.78 -14.04
CA ASP A 113 -3.76 10.62 -14.93
C ASP A 113 -3.83 9.20 -15.51
N GLY A 114 -4.94 8.53 -15.25
CA GLY A 114 -5.20 7.16 -15.69
C GLY A 114 -4.58 6.08 -14.80
N LEU A 115 -3.91 6.42 -13.70
CA LEU A 115 -3.42 5.44 -12.73
C LEU A 115 -4.59 4.87 -11.92
N ILE A 116 -4.36 3.73 -11.28
CA ILE A 116 -5.36 3.03 -10.49
C ILE A 116 -4.98 2.94 -9.02
N PHE A 117 -5.98 2.74 -8.18
CA PHE A 117 -5.75 2.20 -6.84
C PHE A 117 -5.50 0.70 -6.97
N HIS A 118 -4.22 0.32 -7.03
CA HIS A 118 -3.79 -1.04 -7.31
C HIS A 118 -3.81 -1.98 -6.10
N ARG A 119 -3.96 -1.43 -4.88
CA ARG A 119 -4.06 -2.17 -3.63
C ARG A 119 -5.07 -1.49 -2.71
N VAL A 120 -6.12 -2.23 -2.37
CA VAL A 120 -7.25 -1.76 -1.56
C VAL A 120 -7.51 -2.79 -0.47
N ILE A 121 -7.48 -2.35 0.78
CA ILE A 121 -7.72 -3.21 1.95
C ILE A 121 -8.69 -2.50 2.87
N ASP A 122 -9.88 -3.09 3.03
CA ASP A 122 -10.89 -2.64 3.98
C ASP A 122 -10.35 -2.59 5.41
N ASP A 123 -10.83 -1.66 6.23
CA ASP A 123 -10.32 -1.39 7.58
C ASP A 123 -8.80 -1.03 7.64
N PHE A 124 -8.18 -0.65 6.51
CA PHE A 124 -6.77 -0.27 6.48
C PHE A 124 -6.51 0.96 5.58
N MET A 125 -6.37 0.77 4.26
CA MET A 125 -6.03 1.86 3.34
C MET A 125 -6.36 1.54 1.87
N ILE A 126 -6.39 2.59 1.04
CA ILE A 126 -6.36 2.51 -0.41
C ILE A 126 -5.03 3.08 -0.93
N GLN A 127 -4.34 2.36 -1.82
CA GLN A 127 -3.01 2.70 -2.31
C GLN A 127 -3.00 2.84 -3.83
N GLY A 128 -2.46 3.96 -4.31
CA GLY A 128 -2.33 4.32 -5.72
C GLY A 128 -0.97 4.93 -6.07
N GLY A 129 -0.89 5.59 -7.24
CA GLY A 129 0.30 6.33 -7.67
C GLY A 129 1.41 5.48 -8.29
N ASP A 130 1.16 4.20 -8.57
CA ASP A 130 2.08 3.31 -9.26
C ASP A 130 1.80 3.30 -10.78
N PRO A 131 2.73 3.75 -11.64
CA PRO A 131 2.54 3.74 -13.08
C PRO A 131 2.37 2.33 -13.67
N LEU A 132 2.94 1.29 -13.03
CA LEU A 132 2.77 -0.11 -13.43
C LEU A 132 1.49 -0.74 -12.90
N GLY A 133 0.85 -0.17 -11.86
CA GLY A 133 -0.31 -0.76 -11.19
C GLY A 133 -0.02 -2.10 -10.51
N THR A 134 1.21 -2.34 -10.08
CA THR A 134 1.70 -3.61 -9.49
C THR A 134 2.26 -3.46 -8.08
N GLY A 135 2.37 -2.23 -7.58
CA GLY A 135 3.04 -1.87 -6.33
C GLY A 135 4.56 -1.75 -6.44
N ARG A 136 5.14 -1.87 -7.67
CA ARG A 136 6.59 -1.88 -7.89
C ARG A 136 7.10 -0.75 -8.78
N GLY A 137 6.21 0.02 -9.38
CA GLY A 137 6.55 1.16 -10.21
C GLY A 137 6.78 2.44 -9.41
N GLY A 138 7.30 3.45 -10.09
CA GLY A 138 7.56 4.77 -9.52
C GLY A 138 8.03 5.75 -10.56
N PRO A 139 8.44 6.96 -10.15
CA PRO A 139 8.83 8.04 -11.06
C PRO A 139 10.27 7.89 -11.61
N GLY A 140 11.00 6.84 -11.23
CA GLY A 140 12.38 6.60 -11.64
C GLY A 140 13.42 7.21 -10.70
N TYR A 141 13.00 7.75 -9.55
CA TYR A 141 13.85 8.24 -8.48
C TYR A 141 13.22 7.95 -7.11
N THR A 142 13.99 8.12 -6.06
CA THR A 142 13.53 8.12 -4.66
C THR A 142 13.99 9.38 -3.95
N PHE A 143 13.31 9.71 -2.83
CA PHE A 143 13.68 10.84 -1.98
C PHE A 143 13.44 10.52 -0.50
N GLU A 144 14.04 11.36 0.36
CA GLU A 144 14.05 11.19 1.81
C GLU A 144 12.67 11.32 2.46
N ASP A 145 12.53 10.74 3.64
CA ASP A 145 11.37 10.87 4.49
C ASP A 145 11.30 12.26 5.15
N GLU A 146 10.10 12.80 5.30
CA GLU A 146 9.79 14.00 6.08
C GLU A 146 8.86 13.60 7.23
N ILE A 147 9.43 12.99 8.28
CA ILE A 147 8.65 12.48 9.42
C ILE A 147 8.45 13.56 10.46
N ASP A 148 7.23 14.05 10.61
CA ASP A 148 6.82 14.92 11.71
C ASP A 148 6.19 14.07 12.82
N PRO A 149 6.75 14.08 14.05
CA PRO A 149 6.21 13.30 15.16
C PRO A 149 4.84 13.79 15.67
N GLU A 150 4.41 14.99 15.28
CA GLU A 150 3.08 15.52 15.60
C GLU A 150 2.01 14.98 14.64
N GLN A 151 2.40 14.53 13.45
CA GLN A 151 1.52 13.87 12.49
C GLN A 151 1.44 12.38 12.79
N THR A 152 0.21 11.86 12.96
CA THR A 152 -0.02 10.47 13.35
C THR A 152 -1.17 9.85 12.58
N PHE A 153 -1.17 8.53 12.45
CA PHE A 153 -2.25 7.74 11.87
C PHE A 153 -3.34 7.37 12.90
N ALA A 154 -3.65 8.27 13.84
CA ALA A 154 -4.64 8.05 14.90
C ALA A 154 -6.09 8.10 14.39
N GLU A 155 -6.31 8.71 13.22
CA GLU A 155 -7.63 8.86 12.59
C GLU A 155 -7.59 8.37 11.13
N PRO A 156 -8.75 8.02 10.52
CA PRO A 156 -8.83 7.72 9.10
C PRO A 156 -8.58 8.99 8.26
N GLY A 157 -8.38 8.81 6.95
CA GLY A 157 -8.23 9.90 6.00
C GLY A 157 -6.82 10.47 5.91
N MET A 158 -5.81 9.87 6.56
CA MET A 158 -4.42 10.34 6.45
C MET A 158 -3.84 9.96 5.10
N LEU A 159 -3.28 10.96 4.38
CA LEU A 159 -2.57 10.81 3.11
C LEU A 159 -1.07 10.71 3.38
N ALA A 160 -0.45 9.61 2.96
CA ALA A 160 0.97 9.37 3.21
C ALA A 160 1.67 8.67 2.05
N MET A 161 3.01 8.79 2.01
CA MET A 161 3.84 8.12 1.01
C MET A 161 3.97 6.63 1.31
N ALA A 162 3.75 5.81 0.29
CA ALA A 162 4.16 4.42 0.32
C ALA A 162 5.67 4.34 0.01
N ASN A 163 6.38 3.50 0.75
CA ASN A 163 7.81 3.29 0.61
C ASN A 163 8.20 1.81 0.76
N SER A 164 9.46 1.48 0.50
CA SER A 164 10.06 0.15 0.68
C SER A 164 11.14 0.16 1.78
N GLY A 165 11.02 1.04 2.73
CA GLY A 165 11.96 1.32 3.80
C GLY A 165 12.35 2.80 3.84
N PRO A 166 13.19 3.23 4.77
CA PRO A 166 13.57 4.63 4.94
C PRO A 166 14.12 5.27 3.65
N ASP A 167 13.72 6.51 3.38
CA ASP A 167 14.21 7.34 2.27
C ASP A 167 13.98 6.73 0.87
N THR A 168 12.87 5.98 0.69
CA THR A 168 12.51 5.38 -0.59
C THR A 168 11.15 5.87 -1.13
N ASN A 169 10.75 7.08 -0.79
CA ASN A 169 9.55 7.71 -1.33
C ASN A 169 9.69 7.93 -2.84
N GLY A 170 8.58 7.77 -3.57
CA GLY A 170 8.54 7.98 -5.02
C GLY A 170 7.26 8.68 -5.45
N SER A 171 6.40 7.98 -6.21
CA SER A 171 5.09 8.48 -6.61
C SER A 171 3.92 7.80 -5.92
N GLN A 172 4.14 6.63 -5.29
CA GLN A 172 3.08 5.87 -4.65
C GLN A 172 2.65 6.51 -3.32
N PHE A 173 1.35 6.59 -3.11
CA PHE A 173 0.75 7.11 -1.89
C PHE A 173 -0.40 6.20 -1.43
N PHE A 174 -0.83 6.38 -0.18
CA PHE A 174 -2.02 5.74 0.34
C PHE A 174 -2.86 6.71 1.16
N ILE A 175 -4.16 6.40 1.26
CA ILE A 175 -5.10 7.10 2.14
C ILE A 175 -5.67 6.08 3.11
N THR A 176 -5.62 6.35 4.41
CA THR A 176 -6.12 5.44 5.44
C THR A 176 -7.64 5.51 5.55
N VAL A 177 -8.29 4.35 5.81
CA VAL A 177 -9.73 4.25 6.08
C VAL A 177 -10.05 3.92 7.53
N ALA A 178 -9.02 3.68 8.34
CA ALA A 178 -9.11 3.39 9.77
C ALA A 178 -7.85 3.91 10.48
N PRO A 179 -7.84 4.03 11.82
CA PRO A 179 -6.63 4.30 12.58
C PRO A 179 -5.57 3.22 12.36
N THR A 180 -4.35 3.63 11.99
CA THR A 180 -3.24 2.73 11.65
C THR A 180 -1.96 3.15 12.37
N GLU A 181 -2.04 3.39 13.69
CA GLU A 181 -0.95 3.92 14.52
C GLU A 181 0.35 3.12 14.44
N HIS A 182 0.30 1.86 13.99
CA HIS A 182 1.48 1.04 13.77
C HIS A 182 2.38 1.54 12.61
N LEU A 183 1.91 2.49 11.79
CA LEU A 183 2.66 3.14 10.71
C LEU A 183 3.34 4.45 11.15
N ASN A 184 3.13 4.90 12.39
CA ASN A 184 3.70 6.13 12.90
C ASN A 184 5.24 6.08 12.86
N GLY A 185 5.84 7.10 12.22
CA GLY A 185 7.29 7.23 12.10
C GLY A 185 7.93 6.47 10.94
N ASP A 186 7.18 5.66 10.20
CA ASP A 186 7.68 4.87 9.07
C ASP A 186 7.26 5.42 7.70
N HIS A 187 6.27 6.34 7.66
CA HIS A 187 5.74 6.93 6.43
C HIS A 187 5.54 8.43 6.58
N THR A 188 5.96 9.20 5.58
CA THR A 188 5.72 10.64 5.51
C THR A 188 4.23 10.92 5.31
N ILE A 189 3.57 11.50 6.30
CA ILE A 189 2.22 12.05 6.19
C ILE A 189 2.36 13.43 5.56
N PHE A 190 1.72 13.64 4.41
CA PHE A 190 1.81 14.91 3.68
C PHE A 190 0.45 15.54 3.38
N GLY A 191 -0.63 14.98 3.94
CA GLY A 191 -1.97 15.51 3.80
C GLY A 191 -3.01 14.69 4.54
N HIS A 192 -4.24 15.11 4.37
CA HIS A 192 -5.40 14.36 4.86
C HIS A 192 -6.65 14.70 4.01
N VAL A 193 -7.66 13.86 4.09
CA VAL A 193 -8.97 14.07 3.46
C VAL A 193 -9.62 15.33 4.06
N ALA A 194 -10.13 16.20 3.20
CA ALA A 194 -10.56 17.54 3.59
C ALA A 194 -11.92 17.59 4.31
N ASN A 195 -12.79 16.62 4.01
CA ASN A 195 -14.18 16.65 4.49
C ASN A 195 -14.82 15.24 4.50
N ASP A 196 -15.98 15.14 5.15
CA ASP A 196 -16.72 13.88 5.30
C ASP A 196 -17.19 13.29 3.95
N GLU A 197 -17.55 14.15 2.96
CA GLU A 197 -18.00 13.70 1.64
C GLU A 197 -16.86 12.97 0.90
N SER A 198 -15.66 13.51 0.97
CA SER A 198 -14.47 12.86 0.40
C SER A 198 -14.08 11.59 1.16
N GLN A 199 -14.27 11.56 2.49
CA GLN A 199 -14.03 10.35 3.27
C GLN A 199 -15.04 9.23 2.89
N GLU A 200 -16.30 9.58 2.61
CA GLU A 200 -17.29 8.60 2.12
C GLU A 200 -16.87 7.98 0.78
N VAL A 201 -16.22 8.75 -0.12
CA VAL A 201 -15.66 8.22 -1.37
C VAL A 201 -14.49 7.28 -1.09
N VAL A 202 -13.56 7.66 -0.21
CA VAL A 202 -12.43 6.82 0.20
C VAL A 202 -12.92 5.50 0.80
N ASP A 203 -13.93 5.56 1.68
CA ASP A 203 -14.53 4.38 2.31
C ASP A 203 -15.27 3.51 1.28
N ALA A 204 -15.94 4.11 0.29
CA ALA A 204 -16.58 3.36 -0.79
C ALA A 204 -15.56 2.61 -1.65
N ILE A 205 -14.43 3.25 -1.97
CA ILE A 205 -13.32 2.61 -2.69
C ILE A 205 -12.75 1.45 -1.85
N ALA A 206 -12.63 1.61 -0.53
CA ALA A 206 -12.10 0.57 0.35
C ALA A 206 -12.98 -0.70 0.39
N GLN A 207 -14.26 -0.58 0.02
CA GLN A 207 -15.25 -1.67 0.06
C GLN A 207 -15.50 -2.34 -1.30
N VAL A 208 -14.79 -1.96 -2.37
CA VAL A 208 -14.91 -2.63 -3.67
C VAL A 208 -14.44 -4.09 -3.59
N GLU A 209 -14.98 -4.95 -4.46
CA GLU A 209 -14.52 -6.33 -4.53
C GLU A 209 -13.06 -6.40 -4.99
N THR A 210 -12.22 -7.12 -4.24
CA THR A 210 -10.79 -7.27 -4.51
C THR A 210 -10.41 -8.73 -4.72
N ASP A 211 -9.33 -8.96 -5.44
CA ASP A 211 -8.65 -10.26 -5.50
C ASP A 211 -8.04 -10.58 -4.13
N PRO A 212 -8.42 -11.69 -3.47
CA PRO A 212 -7.99 -11.99 -2.11
C PRO A 212 -6.47 -12.30 -1.98
N SER A 213 -5.78 -12.51 -3.10
CA SER A 213 -4.35 -12.82 -3.11
C SER A 213 -3.48 -11.56 -3.29
N THR A 214 -3.99 -10.55 -3.97
CA THR A 214 -3.26 -9.32 -4.31
C THR A 214 -3.83 -8.06 -3.70
N ALA A 215 -5.06 -8.11 -3.18
CA ALA A 215 -5.84 -6.97 -2.73
C ALA A 215 -6.08 -5.90 -3.83
N ARG A 216 -5.97 -6.29 -5.11
CA ARG A 216 -6.29 -5.42 -6.25
C ARG A 216 -7.81 -5.44 -6.48
N PRO A 217 -8.46 -4.29 -6.70
CA PRO A 217 -9.84 -4.24 -7.17
C PRO A 217 -10.09 -5.12 -8.40
N LEU A 218 -11.20 -5.83 -8.44
CA LEU A 218 -11.58 -6.65 -9.60
C LEU A 218 -11.99 -5.76 -10.79
N ASP A 219 -12.64 -4.64 -10.51
CA ASP A 219 -12.89 -3.56 -11.46
C ASP A 219 -11.97 -2.40 -11.07
N ASP A 220 -11.14 -1.92 -11.99
CA ASP A 220 -10.14 -0.90 -11.71
C ASP A 220 -10.80 0.41 -11.26
N VAL A 221 -10.39 0.92 -10.09
CA VAL A 221 -10.72 2.27 -9.63
C VAL A 221 -9.65 3.21 -10.14
N VAL A 222 -10.05 4.12 -11.03
CA VAL A 222 -9.12 4.97 -11.79
C VAL A 222 -9.03 6.37 -11.17
N ILE A 223 -7.82 6.91 -11.07
CA ILE A 223 -7.54 8.33 -10.86
C ILE A 223 -7.60 8.97 -12.25
N GLU A 224 -8.71 9.64 -12.56
CA GLU A 224 -8.92 10.25 -13.89
C GLU A 224 -8.01 11.46 -14.08
N SER A 225 -7.85 12.27 -13.03
CA SER A 225 -6.92 13.41 -13.00
C SER A 225 -6.71 13.91 -11.57
N VAL A 226 -5.74 14.79 -11.40
CA VAL A 226 -5.50 15.51 -10.13
C VAL A 226 -5.51 17.01 -10.39
N SER A 227 -6.31 17.75 -9.61
CA SER A 227 -6.36 19.21 -9.64
C SER A 227 -5.74 19.78 -8.35
N VAL A 228 -4.82 20.73 -8.46
CA VAL A 228 -4.17 21.38 -7.31
C VAL A 228 -4.89 22.71 -7.00
N GLN A 229 -5.23 22.92 -5.72
CA GLN A 229 -5.81 24.18 -5.24
C GLN A 229 -4.71 25.07 -4.68
N ARG A 230 -4.72 26.34 -5.13
CA ARG A 230 -3.78 27.39 -4.70
C ARG A 230 -4.53 28.58 -4.13
N GLY A 231 -4.02 29.17 -3.02
CA GLY A 231 -4.59 30.32 -2.31
C GLY A 231 -4.19 31.67 -2.88
#